data_8e4d832c99b9f8f7783f1ebf886b8c35
#
_entry.id   8e4d832c99b9f8f7783f1ebf886b8c35
#
_cell.length_a   1.000
_cell.length_b   1.000
_cell.length_c   1.000
_cell.angle_alpha   90.00
_cell.angle_beta   90.00
_cell.angle_gamma   90.00
#
_symmetry.space_group_name_H-M   'P 1'
#
loop_
_entity.id
_entity.type
_entity.pdbx_description
1 polymer ?
#
loop_
_entity_poly.entity_id
_entity_poly.type
_entity_poly.pdbx_seq_one_letter_code
_entity_poly.pdbx_strand_id
1 'polypeptide(L)'
;DKFNKETKSGYTVNQVAIQNDTYKEKLVIAMSSGECPDMYSSWSGGPMYEYIDSGFAQPIDDLLDQSDIKDKLLDAAIEQGSYNGHVYAIPYLNVSLAGIFYNKDMFKQYGLEEPKTLADLENICATLKENGITPFALANASKWTGSMYFMSLAARYGGLEPFQNAVAGTGKFTDDCFIKAGEKIQEWVNNGYFPDGVNSLSEDDGQAKPVSYTHLRAHET
;
A
#
# COMPACT_ATOMS: atom_id res chain seq x y z
N ASP A 1 1.95 17.67 18.45
CA ASP A 1 1.58 18.75 19.38
C ASP A 1 1.41 18.32 20.84
N LYS A 2 0.99 17.06 21.11
CA LYS A 2 0.94 16.51 22.46
C LYS A 2 2.35 16.35 23.04
N PHE A 3 3.27 15.81 22.28
CA PHE A 3 4.67 15.67 22.68
C PHE A 3 5.26 17.00 23.15
N ASN A 4 5.14 18.05 22.35
CA ASN A 4 5.69 19.39 22.67
C ASN A 4 5.12 20.01 23.96
N LYS A 5 3.88 19.62 24.33
CA LYS A 5 3.23 20.11 25.56
C LYS A 5 3.61 19.31 26.80
N GLU A 6 3.88 18.03 26.65
CA GLU A 6 4.06 17.09 27.78
C GLU A 6 5.53 16.68 27.99
N THR A 7 6.39 16.90 26.99
CA THR A 7 7.81 16.48 27.09
C THR A 7 8.58 17.33 28.10
N LYS A 8 9.48 16.66 28.81
CA LYS A 8 10.49 17.28 29.67
C LYS A 8 11.91 17.11 29.07
N SER A 9 12.02 16.65 27.85
CA SER A 9 13.29 16.34 27.20
C SER A 9 14.08 17.58 26.75
N GLY A 10 13.45 18.74 26.67
CA GLY A 10 14.03 19.96 26.10
C GLY A 10 13.99 20.01 24.57
N TYR A 11 13.47 18.98 23.93
CA TYR A 11 13.29 18.93 22.47
C TYR A 11 11.90 19.43 22.06
N THR A 12 11.83 20.01 20.84
CA THR A 12 10.59 20.39 20.21
C THR A 12 10.49 19.68 18.85
N VAL A 13 9.36 19.08 18.58
CA VAL A 13 9.08 18.45 17.28
C VAL A 13 8.31 19.41 16.39
N ASN A 14 8.88 19.75 15.24
CA ASN A 14 8.26 20.52 14.18
C ASN A 14 7.79 19.55 13.08
N GLN A 15 6.48 19.34 13.02
CA GLN A 15 5.90 18.45 12.02
C GLN A 15 5.63 19.21 10.71
N VAL A 16 6.13 18.68 9.61
CA VAL A 16 5.83 19.12 8.25
C VAL A 16 4.95 18.07 7.58
N ALA A 17 3.68 18.42 7.34
CA ALA A 17 2.73 17.56 6.66
C ALA A 17 2.75 17.84 5.15
N ILE A 18 2.88 16.80 4.36
CA ILE A 18 2.91 16.86 2.90
C ILE A 18 1.95 15.80 2.37
N GLN A 19 1.23 16.10 1.29
CA GLN A 19 0.35 15.16 0.61
C GLN A 19 1.15 13.94 0.13
N ASN A 20 0.60 12.73 0.31
CA ASN A 20 1.31 11.45 0.17
C ASN A 20 2.10 11.29 -1.13
N ASP A 21 1.49 11.56 -2.28
CA ASP A 21 2.14 11.33 -3.58
C ASP A 21 3.28 12.34 -3.85
N THR A 22 3.11 13.58 -3.37
CA THR A 22 4.15 14.62 -3.45
C THR A 22 5.26 14.41 -2.42
N TYR A 23 4.97 13.71 -1.31
CA TYR A 23 5.90 13.52 -0.20
C TYR A 23 7.17 12.77 -0.63
N LYS A 24 7.02 11.71 -1.42
CA LYS A 24 8.16 10.89 -1.89
C LYS A 24 9.16 11.72 -2.66
N GLU A 25 8.69 12.55 -3.60
CA GLU A 25 9.55 13.43 -4.39
C GLU A 25 10.26 14.48 -3.53
N LYS A 26 9.50 15.11 -2.62
CA LYS A 26 10.07 16.11 -1.71
C LYS A 26 11.09 15.54 -0.74
N LEU A 27 10.87 14.32 -0.25
CA LEU A 27 11.82 13.65 0.63
C LEU A 27 13.14 13.35 -0.10
N VAL A 28 13.09 12.85 -1.33
CA VAL A 28 14.28 12.62 -2.15
C VAL A 28 15.03 13.92 -2.41
N ILE A 29 14.33 15.01 -2.70
CA ILE A 29 14.95 16.33 -2.91
C ILE A 29 15.64 16.81 -1.62
N ALA A 30 14.97 16.74 -0.47
CA ALA A 30 15.53 17.15 0.81
C ALA A 30 16.80 16.35 1.16
N MET A 31 16.78 15.05 0.98
CA MET A 31 17.94 14.18 1.20
C MET A 31 19.09 14.53 0.27
N SER A 32 18.81 14.73 -1.02
CA SER A 32 19.82 15.04 -2.05
C SER A 32 20.43 16.43 -1.86
N SER A 33 19.69 17.38 -1.28
CA SER A 33 20.19 18.74 -0.99
C SER A 33 20.94 18.86 0.35
N GLY A 34 20.99 17.78 1.14
CA GLY A 34 21.57 17.81 2.49
C GLY A 34 20.64 18.40 3.55
N GLU A 35 19.37 18.63 3.23
CA GLU A 35 18.35 19.12 4.16
C GLU A 35 17.49 17.96 4.73
N CYS A 36 18.14 16.83 5.03
CA CYS A 36 17.47 15.67 5.56
C CYS A 36 16.78 16.01 6.90
N PRO A 37 15.48 15.69 7.07
CA PRO A 37 14.81 15.86 8.35
C PRO A 37 15.39 14.89 9.40
N ASP A 38 15.32 15.26 10.68
CA ASP A 38 15.77 14.41 11.80
C ASP A 38 14.95 13.11 11.90
N MET A 39 13.67 13.15 11.53
CA MET A 39 12.77 12.01 11.45
C MET A 39 11.86 12.14 10.22
N TYR A 40 11.62 11.05 9.54
CA TYR A 40 10.75 11.03 8.37
C TYR A 40 9.94 9.74 8.27
N SER A 41 8.79 9.81 7.65
CA SER A 41 8.01 8.63 7.30
C SER A 41 8.61 7.93 6.08
N SER A 42 8.65 6.61 6.09
CA SER A 42 9.10 5.81 4.96
C SER A 42 8.22 4.57 4.78
N TRP A 43 8.39 3.91 3.66
CA TRP A 43 7.79 2.60 3.38
C TRP A 43 8.89 1.55 3.52
N SER A 44 8.54 0.37 4.04
CA SER A 44 9.45 -0.77 4.12
C SER A 44 9.92 -1.24 2.74
N GLY A 45 10.96 -2.05 2.72
CA GLY A 45 11.54 -2.60 1.48
C GLY A 45 12.45 -1.62 0.75
N GLY A 46 12.49 -1.69 -0.59
CA GLY A 46 13.43 -0.98 -1.43
C GLY A 46 13.66 0.50 -1.08
N PRO A 47 12.60 1.33 -0.96
CA PRO A 47 12.80 2.74 -0.60
C PRO A 47 13.53 2.95 0.72
N MET A 48 13.24 2.14 1.73
CA MET A 48 13.93 2.23 3.03
C MET A 48 15.39 1.79 2.90
N TYR A 49 15.66 0.74 2.16
CA TYR A 49 17.02 0.21 1.98
C TYR A 49 17.93 1.21 1.28
N GLU A 50 17.43 1.89 0.24
CA GLU A 50 18.16 2.94 -0.46
C GLU A 50 18.58 4.09 0.48
N TYR A 51 17.71 4.50 1.39
CA TYR A 51 18.01 5.54 2.37
C TYR A 51 19.03 5.07 3.41
N ILE A 52 18.96 3.81 3.84
CA ILE A 52 19.92 3.20 4.77
C ILE A 52 21.29 3.09 4.10
N ASP A 53 21.37 2.52 2.91
CA ASP A 53 22.61 2.32 2.17
C ASP A 53 23.28 3.66 1.79
N SER A 54 22.47 4.72 1.64
CA SER A 54 22.96 6.09 1.40
C SER A 54 23.32 6.84 2.69
N GLY A 55 23.17 6.23 3.86
CA GLY A 55 23.51 6.83 5.15
C GLY A 55 22.51 7.85 5.71
N PHE A 56 21.29 7.92 5.13
CA PHE A 56 20.24 8.82 5.60
C PHE A 56 19.40 8.24 6.76
N ALA A 57 19.61 7.00 7.14
CA ALA A 57 19.02 6.38 8.31
C ALA A 57 20.08 5.70 9.16
N GLN A 58 19.91 5.75 10.47
CA GLN A 58 20.80 5.11 11.44
C GLN A 58 20.06 3.98 12.14
N PRO A 59 20.75 2.90 12.55
CA PRO A 59 20.13 1.85 13.36
C PRO A 59 19.67 2.42 14.70
N ILE A 60 18.52 1.94 15.16
CA ILE A 60 17.87 2.38 16.40
C ILE A 60 17.74 1.27 17.44
N ASP A 61 18.49 0.17 17.30
CA ASP A 61 18.44 -0.98 18.19
C ASP A 61 18.66 -0.57 19.64
N ASP A 62 19.71 0.20 19.94
CA ASP A 62 20.04 0.66 21.30
C ASP A 62 18.92 1.53 21.91
N LEU A 63 18.23 2.32 21.10
CA LEU A 63 17.11 3.15 21.53
C LEU A 63 15.87 2.30 21.85
N LEU A 64 15.63 1.27 21.04
CA LEU A 64 14.55 0.33 21.28
C LEU A 64 14.76 -0.49 22.55
N ASP A 65 15.98 -0.97 22.77
CA ASP A 65 16.33 -1.76 23.97
C ASP A 65 16.23 -0.96 25.28
N GLN A 66 16.33 0.38 25.20
CA GLN A 66 16.13 1.31 26.32
C GLN A 66 14.66 1.72 26.54
N SER A 67 13.73 1.22 25.72
CA SER A 67 12.33 1.60 25.74
C SER A 67 11.42 0.38 25.88
N ASP A 68 10.17 0.60 26.30
CA ASP A 68 9.12 -0.43 26.33
C ASP A 68 8.31 -0.51 25.02
N ILE A 69 8.73 0.20 23.97
CA ILE A 69 8.02 0.26 22.68
C ILE A 69 8.05 -1.08 21.98
N LYS A 70 9.18 -1.77 22.03
CA LYS A 70 9.37 -3.08 21.37
C LYS A 70 8.33 -4.10 21.82
N ASP A 71 8.01 -4.11 23.12
CA ASP A 71 7.01 -5.02 23.69
C ASP A 71 5.57 -4.70 23.27
N LYS A 72 5.35 -3.52 22.70
CA LYS A 72 4.04 -3.03 22.23
C LYS A 72 3.81 -3.22 20.74
N LEU A 73 4.84 -3.65 20.02
CA LEU A 73 4.81 -3.83 18.57
C LEU A 73 4.73 -5.32 18.24
N LEU A 74 4.14 -5.61 17.08
CA LEU A 74 4.17 -6.97 16.53
C LEU A 74 5.55 -7.25 15.94
N ASP A 75 6.09 -8.47 16.15
CA ASP A 75 7.37 -8.88 15.59
C ASP A 75 7.45 -8.68 14.08
N ALA A 76 6.38 -9.05 13.36
CA ALA A 76 6.29 -8.85 11.91
C ALA A 76 6.35 -7.37 11.51
N ALA A 77 5.92 -6.45 12.37
CA ALA A 77 5.99 -5.01 12.10
C ALA A 77 7.41 -4.46 12.36
N ILE A 78 8.11 -4.98 13.37
CA ILE A 78 9.52 -4.67 13.62
C ILE A 78 10.38 -5.20 12.47
N GLU A 79 10.11 -6.42 11.99
CA GLU A 79 10.80 -7.02 10.84
C GLU A 79 10.70 -6.14 9.58
N GLN A 80 9.53 -5.52 9.32
CA GLN A 80 9.34 -4.59 8.21
C GLN A 80 10.19 -3.31 8.35
N GLY A 81 10.54 -2.90 9.55
CA GLY A 81 11.45 -1.78 9.85
C GLY A 81 12.92 -2.17 9.91
N SER A 82 13.26 -3.43 9.62
CA SER A 82 14.61 -3.97 9.75
C SER A 82 15.31 -4.18 8.42
N TYR A 83 16.63 -4.05 8.43
CA TYR A 83 17.50 -4.31 7.29
C TYR A 83 18.88 -4.80 7.77
N ASN A 84 19.41 -5.84 7.14
CA ASN A 84 20.73 -6.42 7.48
C ASN A 84 20.91 -6.72 8.98
N GLY A 85 19.84 -7.16 9.65
CA GLY A 85 19.87 -7.56 11.06
C GLY A 85 19.75 -6.42 12.08
N HIS A 86 19.52 -5.19 11.63
CA HIS A 86 19.32 -4.01 12.45
C HIS A 86 17.95 -3.37 12.22
N VAL A 87 17.40 -2.73 13.24
CA VAL A 87 16.15 -1.97 13.16
C VAL A 87 16.47 -0.51 12.85
N TYR A 88 15.84 0.03 11.79
CA TYR A 88 16.01 1.42 11.35
C TYR A 88 14.74 2.25 11.46
N ALA A 89 13.59 1.60 11.56
CA ALA A 89 12.31 2.30 11.60
C ALA A 89 11.37 1.68 12.63
N ILE A 90 10.58 2.54 13.28
CA ILE A 90 9.49 2.13 14.16
C ILE A 90 8.19 2.19 13.33
N PRO A 91 7.44 1.08 13.24
CA PRO A 91 6.16 1.09 12.55
C PRO A 91 5.14 1.91 13.36
N TYR A 92 4.63 2.98 12.79
CA TYR A 92 3.53 3.74 13.38
C TYR A 92 2.16 3.18 12.99
N LEU A 93 2.11 2.33 11.95
CA LEU A 93 0.99 1.48 11.58
C LEU A 93 1.46 0.02 11.70
N ASN A 94 0.90 -0.72 12.66
CA ASN A 94 1.34 -2.10 12.91
C ASN A 94 0.89 -3.08 11.84
N VAL A 95 -0.31 -2.90 11.28
CA VAL A 95 -0.90 -3.80 10.29
C VAL A 95 -1.67 -2.99 9.26
N SER A 96 -1.41 -3.29 8.00
CA SER A 96 -2.23 -2.87 6.88
C SER A 96 -2.86 -4.09 6.22
N LEU A 97 -4.18 -4.09 6.08
CA LEU A 97 -4.93 -5.19 5.46
C LEU A 97 -5.46 -4.75 4.10
N ALA A 98 -5.05 -5.46 3.06
CA ALA A 98 -5.69 -5.35 1.76
C ALA A 98 -6.99 -6.17 1.77
N GLY A 99 -8.11 -5.52 1.48
CA GLY A 99 -9.42 -6.14 1.45
C GLY A 99 -10.30 -5.55 0.35
N ILE A 100 -11.38 -6.25 0.06
CA ILE A 100 -12.42 -5.78 -0.86
C ILE A 100 -13.54 -5.17 -0.03
N PHE A 101 -13.78 -3.87 -0.23
CA PHE A 101 -14.93 -3.18 0.34
C PHE A 101 -16.03 -3.11 -0.72
N TYR A 102 -17.27 -3.41 -0.34
CA TYR A 102 -18.39 -3.38 -1.25
C TYR A 102 -19.59 -2.64 -0.67
N ASN A 103 -20.40 -2.08 -1.57
CA ASN A 103 -21.63 -1.41 -1.21
C ASN A 103 -22.75 -2.45 -0.99
N LYS A 104 -23.17 -2.62 0.28
CA LYS A 104 -24.18 -3.61 0.66
C LYS A 104 -25.55 -3.36 0.03
N ASP A 105 -25.94 -2.10 -0.15
CA ASP A 105 -27.25 -1.78 -0.75
C ASP A 105 -27.26 -2.13 -2.23
N MET A 106 -26.15 -1.88 -2.93
CA MET A 106 -26.01 -2.28 -4.32
C MET A 106 -25.98 -3.79 -4.49
N PHE A 107 -25.25 -4.51 -3.63
CA PHE A 107 -25.27 -5.98 -3.65
C PHE A 107 -26.68 -6.51 -3.45
N LYS A 108 -27.44 -5.96 -2.49
CA LYS A 108 -28.85 -6.31 -2.27
C LYS A 108 -29.72 -5.97 -3.48
N GLN A 109 -29.51 -4.82 -4.11
CA GLN A 109 -30.28 -4.37 -5.27
C GLN A 109 -30.15 -5.33 -6.46
N TYR A 110 -28.95 -5.87 -6.68
CA TYR A 110 -28.64 -6.78 -7.79
C TYR A 110 -28.62 -8.25 -7.40
N GLY A 111 -29.05 -8.60 -6.18
CA GLY A 111 -29.09 -9.98 -5.69
C GLY A 111 -27.71 -10.65 -5.60
N LEU A 112 -26.67 -9.86 -5.31
CA LEU A 112 -25.29 -10.31 -5.21
C LEU A 112 -24.96 -10.71 -3.77
N GLU A 113 -24.14 -11.73 -3.63
CA GLU A 113 -23.59 -12.20 -2.35
C GLU A 113 -22.08 -11.92 -2.26
N GLU A 114 -21.51 -12.01 -1.05
CA GLU A 114 -20.07 -11.88 -0.84
C GLU A 114 -19.29 -12.93 -1.64
N PRO A 115 -18.30 -12.52 -2.46
CA PRO A 115 -17.51 -13.47 -3.24
C PRO A 115 -16.63 -14.32 -2.33
N LYS A 116 -16.68 -15.63 -2.49
CA LYS A 116 -15.80 -16.59 -1.80
C LYS A 116 -14.64 -17.05 -2.66
N THR A 117 -14.77 -16.89 -3.95
CA THR A 117 -13.77 -17.27 -4.96
C THR A 117 -13.53 -16.14 -5.94
N LEU A 118 -12.44 -16.23 -6.70
CA LEU A 118 -12.16 -15.29 -7.79
C LEU A 118 -13.28 -15.34 -8.86
N ALA A 119 -13.80 -16.53 -9.16
CA ALA A 119 -14.90 -16.71 -10.09
C ALA A 119 -16.18 -16.01 -9.62
N ASP A 120 -16.50 -16.06 -8.33
CA ASP A 120 -17.65 -15.33 -7.78
C ASP A 120 -17.46 -13.82 -7.96
N LEU A 121 -16.25 -13.31 -7.70
CA LEU A 121 -15.92 -11.90 -7.91
C LEU A 121 -16.09 -11.49 -9.37
N GLU A 122 -15.65 -12.32 -10.30
CA GLU A 122 -15.80 -12.06 -11.74
C GLU A 122 -17.27 -12.08 -12.19
N ASN A 123 -18.08 -13.00 -11.66
CA ASN A 123 -19.53 -13.01 -11.89
C ASN A 123 -20.22 -11.73 -11.37
N ILE A 124 -19.81 -11.26 -10.20
CA ILE A 124 -20.27 -9.98 -9.66
C ILE A 124 -19.89 -8.83 -10.59
N CYS A 125 -18.64 -8.79 -11.04
CA CYS A 125 -18.17 -7.78 -11.98
C CYS A 125 -18.95 -7.80 -13.29
N ALA A 126 -19.21 -8.96 -13.86
CA ALA A 126 -19.99 -9.12 -15.08
C ALA A 126 -21.42 -8.59 -14.88
N THR A 127 -22.08 -9.01 -13.80
CA THR A 127 -23.45 -8.55 -13.49
C THR A 127 -23.53 -7.04 -13.32
N LEU A 128 -22.58 -6.44 -12.60
CA LEU A 128 -22.54 -4.98 -12.44
C LEU A 128 -22.31 -4.27 -13.77
N LYS A 129 -21.39 -4.78 -14.60
CA LYS A 129 -21.09 -4.22 -15.92
C LYS A 129 -22.28 -4.28 -16.87
N GLU A 130 -23.02 -5.39 -16.89
CA GLU A 130 -24.27 -5.54 -17.68
C GLU A 130 -25.34 -4.52 -17.27
N ASN A 131 -25.31 -4.07 -16.01
CA ASN A 131 -26.21 -3.03 -15.51
C ASN A 131 -25.62 -1.61 -15.61
N GLY A 132 -24.56 -1.41 -16.40
CA GLY A 132 -23.94 -0.11 -16.65
C GLY A 132 -23.12 0.44 -15.49
N ILE A 133 -22.74 -0.40 -14.53
CA ILE A 133 -21.94 -0.03 -13.35
C ILE A 133 -20.51 -0.46 -13.58
N THR A 134 -19.54 0.44 -13.32
CA THR A 134 -18.13 0.08 -13.30
C THR A 134 -17.82 -0.70 -12.02
N PRO A 135 -17.41 -1.98 -12.12
CA PRO A 135 -17.27 -2.83 -10.94
C PRO A 135 -16.17 -2.39 -9.97
N PHE A 136 -14.99 -2.07 -10.48
CA PHE A 136 -13.85 -1.71 -9.66
C PHE A 136 -13.63 -0.20 -9.60
N ALA A 137 -13.36 0.31 -8.43
CA ALA A 137 -12.81 1.65 -8.27
C ALA A 137 -11.29 1.58 -8.28
N LEU A 138 -10.67 2.33 -9.17
CA LEU A 138 -9.23 2.46 -9.23
C LEU A 138 -8.88 3.85 -9.76
N ALA A 139 -7.99 4.54 -9.07
CA ALA A 139 -7.33 5.77 -9.52
C ALA A 139 -5.83 5.47 -9.57
N ASN A 140 -5.26 5.33 -10.77
CA ASN A 140 -3.95 4.73 -10.97
C ASN A 140 -2.90 5.70 -11.54
N ALA A 141 -3.12 7.02 -11.45
CA ALA A 141 -2.11 8.00 -11.90
C ALA A 141 -0.77 7.79 -11.17
N SER A 142 -0.82 7.51 -9.88
CA SER A 142 0.35 7.25 -9.04
C SER A 142 0.89 5.82 -9.12
N LYS A 143 0.24 4.92 -9.87
CA LYS A 143 0.62 3.53 -10.17
C LYS A 143 0.62 2.56 -8.98
N TRP A 144 0.89 3.01 -7.76
CA TRP A 144 0.94 2.15 -6.57
C TRP A 144 -0.43 1.50 -6.27
N THR A 145 -1.53 2.20 -6.53
CA THR A 145 -2.89 1.68 -6.33
C THR A 145 -3.19 0.48 -7.22
N GLY A 146 -2.74 0.52 -8.48
CA GLY A 146 -2.84 -0.63 -9.40
C GLY A 146 -1.97 -1.80 -8.98
N SER A 147 -0.82 -1.55 -8.36
CA SER A 147 0.06 -2.61 -7.89
C SER A 147 -0.58 -3.47 -6.79
N MET A 148 -1.54 -2.93 -6.02
CA MET A 148 -2.27 -3.69 -4.99
C MET A 148 -3.12 -4.82 -5.61
N TYR A 149 -3.76 -4.57 -6.74
CA TYR A 149 -4.46 -5.61 -7.50
C TYR A 149 -3.50 -6.70 -7.98
N PHE A 150 -2.38 -6.28 -8.56
CA PHE A 150 -1.35 -7.18 -9.06
C PHE A 150 -0.79 -8.08 -7.96
N MET A 151 -0.35 -7.50 -6.85
CA MET A 151 0.22 -8.24 -5.73
C MET A 151 -0.81 -9.20 -5.11
N SER A 152 -2.07 -8.75 -4.97
CA SER A 152 -3.14 -9.58 -4.42
C SER A 152 -3.42 -10.80 -5.30
N LEU A 153 -3.44 -10.64 -6.62
CA LEU A 153 -3.63 -11.74 -7.57
C LEU A 153 -2.41 -12.67 -7.60
N ALA A 154 -1.20 -12.13 -7.66
CA ALA A 154 0.02 -12.92 -7.66
C ALA A 154 0.15 -13.79 -6.40
N ALA A 155 -0.17 -13.23 -5.23
CA ALA A 155 -0.18 -13.98 -3.97
C ALA A 155 -1.25 -15.08 -3.94
N ARG A 156 -2.39 -14.90 -4.60
CA ARG A 156 -3.42 -15.94 -4.73
C ARG A 156 -3.01 -17.05 -5.69
N TYR A 157 -2.27 -16.74 -6.74
CA TYR A 157 -1.81 -17.73 -7.72
C TYR A 157 -0.57 -18.51 -7.25
N GLY A 158 0.34 -17.89 -6.52
CA GLY A 158 1.63 -18.49 -6.17
C GLY A 158 1.97 -18.53 -4.68
N GLY A 159 1.13 -17.98 -3.81
CA GLY A 159 1.49 -17.73 -2.42
C GLY A 159 2.45 -16.54 -2.26
N LEU A 160 3.07 -16.42 -1.10
CA LEU A 160 3.98 -15.32 -0.77
C LEU A 160 5.43 -15.59 -1.17
N GLU A 161 5.83 -16.85 -1.25
CA GLU A 161 7.21 -17.26 -1.49
C GLU A 161 7.80 -16.73 -2.81
N PRO A 162 7.12 -16.81 -3.97
CA PRO A 162 7.64 -16.24 -5.22
C PRO A 162 7.93 -14.74 -5.11
N PHE A 163 7.06 -14.00 -4.41
CA PHE A 163 7.26 -12.58 -4.20
C PHE A 163 8.48 -12.30 -3.31
N GLN A 164 8.61 -13.01 -2.19
CA GLN A 164 9.77 -12.89 -1.30
C GLN A 164 11.08 -13.22 -2.02
N ASN A 165 11.09 -14.30 -2.81
CA ASN A 165 12.25 -14.69 -3.61
C ASN A 165 12.60 -13.65 -4.68
N ALA A 166 11.60 -13.06 -5.34
CA ALA A 166 11.84 -12.02 -6.35
C ALA A 166 12.44 -10.75 -5.73
N VAL A 167 11.93 -10.34 -4.56
CA VAL A 167 12.46 -9.18 -3.80
C VAL A 167 13.88 -9.45 -3.29
N ALA A 168 14.17 -10.68 -2.84
CA ALA A 168 15.50 -11.09 -2.39
C ALA A 168 16.51 -11.31 -3.54
N GLY A 169 16.09 -11.19 -4.81
CA GLY A 169 16.94 -11.44 -5.97
C GLY A 169 17.22 -12.92 -6.25
N THR A 170 16.55 -13.84 -5.57
CA THR A 170 16.66 -15.30 -5.76
C THR A 170 15.57 -15.87 -6.66
N GLY A 171 14.53 -15.11 -6.96
CA GLY A 171 13.45 -15.41 -7.89
C GLY A 171 13.31 -14.34 -8.98
N LYS A 172 12.22 -14.41 -9.75
CA LYS A 172 11.98 -13.51 -10.87
C LYS A 172 10.53 -13.07 -10.93
N PHE A 173 10.28 -11.81 -11.26
CA PHE A 173 8.94 -11.29 -11.57
C PHE A 173 8.36 -11.81 -12.90
N THR A 174 9.01 -12.79 -13.53
CA THR A 174 8.53 -13.55 -14.69
C THR A 174 8.06 -14.94 -14.34
N ASP A 175 7.94 -15.27 -13.07
CA ASP A 175 7.37 -16.55 -12.64
C ASP A 175 5.85 -16.57 -12.92
N ASP A 176 5.31 -17.76 -13.12
CA ASP A 176 3.93 -17.99 -13.59
C ASP A 176 2.86 -17.21 -12.82
N CYS A 177 3.02 -17.05 -11.51
CA CYS A 177 2.05 -16.33 -10.69
C CYS A 177 1.96 -14.84 -11.06
N PHE A 178 3.08 -14.20 -11.40
CA PHE A 178 3.12 -12.81 -11.83
C PHE A 178 2.56 -12.64 -13.24
N ILE A 179 2.89 -13.56 -14.15
CA ILE A 179 2.34 -13.56 -15.52
C ILE A 179 0.82 -13.70 -15.45
N LYS A 180 0.29 -14.69 -14.72
CA LYS A 180 -1.15 -14.90 -14.55
C LYS A 180 -1.86 -13.70 -13.90
N ALA A 181 -1.21 -13.04 -12.95
CA ALA A 181 -1.76 -11.83 -12.33
C ALA A 181 -1.88 -10.69 -13.35
N GLY A 182 -0.86 -10.48 -14.17
CA GLY A 182 -0.87 -9.49 -15.24
C GLY A 182 -1.93 -9.79 -16.31
N GLU A 183 -2.02 -11.03 -16.77
CA GLU A 183 -3.02 -11.49 -17.73
C GLU A 183 -4.44 -11.29 -17.20
N LYS A 184 -4.69 -11.59 -15.94
CA LYS A 184 -5.99 -11.40 -15.29
C LYS A 184 -6.38 -9.91 -15.19
N ILE A 185 -5.45 -9.04 -14.86
CA ILE A 185 -5.69 -7.59 -14.88
C ILE A 185 -6.00 -7.12 -16.29
N GLN A 186 -5.26 -7.59 -17.29
CA GLN A 186 -5.51 -7.25 -18.67
C GLN A 186 -6.90 -7.72 -19.14
N GLU A 187 -7.30 -8.91 -18.72
CA GLU A 187 -8.66 -9.42 -18.96
C GLU A 187 -9.73 -8.50 -18.35
N TRP A 188 -9.56 -8.09 -17.08
CA TRP A 188 -10.50 -7.18 -16.42
C TRP A 188 -10.55 -5.79 -17.07
N VAL A 189 -9.40 -5.30 -17.57
CA VAL A 189 -9.36 -4.06 -18.36
C VAL A 189 -10.13 -4.21 -19.66
N ASN A 190 -9.93 -5.31 -20.40
CA ASN A 190 -10.62 -5.59 -21.66
C ASN A 190 -12.13 -5.74 -21.47
N ASN A 191 -12.57 -6.28 -20.33
CA ASN A 191 -13.97 -6.41 -19.95
C ASN A 191 -14.58 -5.07 -19.47
N GLY A 192 -13.76 -4.01 -19.36
CA GLY A 192 -14.20 -2.69 -18.90
C GLY A 192 -14.61 -2.66 -17.44
N TYR A 193 -13.96 -3.44 -16.59
CA TYR A 193 -14.26 -3.49 -15.15
C TYR A 193 -13.64 -2.33 -14.37
N PHE A 194 -12.72 -1.59 -14.95
CA PHE A 194 -12.13 -0.38 -14.39
C PHE A 194 -12.70 0.89 -15.03
N PRO A 195 -12.62 2.06 -14.36
CA PRO A 195 -13.05 3.34 -14.94
C PRO A 195 -12.27 3.70 -16.20
N ASP A 196 -12.93 4.38 -17.13
CA ASP A 196 -12.25 4.96 -18.28
C ASP A 196 -11.20 5.98 -17.82
N GLY A 197 -10.02 5.94 -18.46
CA GLY A 197 -8.92 6.84 -18.10
C GLY A 197 -8.28 6.56 -16.75
N VAL A 198 -8.44 5.37 -16.19
CA VAL A 198 -7.96 4.94 -14.87
C VAL A 198 -6.51 5.36 -14.56
N ASN A 199 -5.62 5.31 -15.55
CA ASN A 199 -4.21 5.68 -15.40
C ASN A 199 -3.94 7.20 -15.34
N SER A 200 -4.97 8.02 -15.56
CA SER A 200 -4.91 9.49 -15.46
C SER A 200 -5.68 10.02 -14.25
N LEU A 201 -6.41 9.17 -13.54
CA LEU A 201 -7.16 9.57 -12.35
C LEU A 201 -6.22 9.63 -11.14
N SER A 202 -6.17 10.78 -10.48
CA SER A 202 -5.53 10.93 -9.17
C SER A 202 -6.37 10.29 -8.07
N GLU A 203 -5.77 10.00 -6.92
CA GLU A 203 -6.52 9.46 -5.78
C GLU A 203 -7.62 10.43 -5.33
N ASP A 204 -7.34 11.74 -5.32
CA ASP A 204 -8.30 12.78 -4.98
C ASP A 204 -9.48 12.81 -5.97
N ASP A 205 -9.22 12.66 -7.28
CA ASP A 205 -10.28 12.54 -8.30
C ASP A 205 -11.11 11.27 -8.13
N GLY A 206 -10.47 10.17 -7.76
CA GLY A 206 -11.13 8.91 -7.47
C GLY A 206 -12.03 8.97 -6.23
N GLN A 207 -11.65 9.79 -5.24
CA GLN A 207 -12.44 10.01 -4.03
C GLN A 207 -13.58 11.03 -4.24
N ALA A 208 -13.40 12.01 -5.11
CA ALA A 208 -14.36 13.07 -5.38
C ALA A 208 -15.54 12.63 -6.24
N LYS A 209 -15.42 11.53 -6.98
CA LYS A 209 -16.57 10.96 -7.72
C LYS A 209 -17.59 10.44 -6.70
N PRO A 210 -18.86 10.88 -6.81
CA PRO A 210 -19.87 10.57 -5.79
C PRO A 210 -19.97 9.07 -5.58
N VAL A 211 -20.16 8.69 -4.32
CA VAL A 211 -20.26 7.34 -3.75
C VAL A 211 -21.43 6.51 -4.36
N SER A 212 -22.01 6.96 -5.44
CA SER A 212 -23.04 6.22 -6.20
C SER A 212 -22.50 5.02 -6.96
N TYR A 213 -21.18 4.86 -7.02
CA TYR A 213 -20.53 3.74 -7.70
C TYR A 213 -19.85 2.82 -6.69
N THR A 214 -20.00 1.52 -6.90
CA THR A 214 -19.36 0.45 -6.14
C THR A 214 -17.87 0.67 -6.07
N HIS A 215 -17.35 0.90 -4.88
CA HIS A 215 -15.93 0.94 -4.66
C HIS A 215 -15.50 -0.35 -3.99
N LEU A 216 -14.91 -1.26 -4.77
CA LEU A 216 -14.01 -2.25 -4.23
C LEU A 216 -12.69 -1.52 -3.95
N ARG A 217 -12.57 -1.00 -2.74
CA ARG A 217 -11.43 -0.18 -2.34
C ARG A 217 -10.47 -1.03 -1.55
N ALA A 218 -9.22 -1.12 -2.01
CA ALA A 218 -8.13 -1.47 -1.13
C ALA A 218 -7.80 -0.22 -0.30
N HIS A 219 -8.12 -0.23 0.98
CA HIS A 219 -7.73 0.82 1.91
C HIS A 219 -6.59 0.32 2.79
N GLU A 220 -5.54 1.10 2.84
CA GLU A 220 -4.66 1.12 4.01
C GLU A 220 -5.42 1.86 5.12
N THR A 221 -5.79 1.15 6.15
CA THR A 221 -6.22 1.73 7.42
C THR A 221 -5.13 1.60 8.44
#